data_6e3068fb38c2f7289ce9c802fad6edf4
#
_entry.id   6e3068fb38c2f7289ce9c802fad6edf4
#
_cell.length_a   1.000
_cell.length_b   1.000
_cell.length_c   1.000
_cell.angle_alpha   90.00
_cell.angle_beta   90.00
_cell.angle_gamma   90.00
#
_symmetry.space_group_name_H-M   'P 1'
#
loop_
_entity.id
_entity.type
_entity.pdbx_description
1 polymer ?
#
loop_
_entity_poly.entity_id
_entity_poly.type
_entity_poly.pdbx_seq_one_letter_code
_entity_poly.pdbx_strand_id
1 'polypeptide(L)'
;MASRTPRRLLALTGVIGLALTAAACGGGTTAKDNLDKPECVAFKDYSGIAGKTVSIYASIRDTEADLLRQSWKEFENCTGAKISYEGTGEFETQINVRVDGGRAPDIAFIPQPGLIEKFVNSGKLKAASDKTKTTATANYSPDWLKYATFNGTLYGAPLGSNVKSFVWYSPKTFKDKGWKIPETWDELIALSNTIAATGTKPWCAGIESGVATGWPATDWIEDVLLRDQGPDVYDQWVTHKIPFNDPKIVSATERVGTILKNANYVNGGIGDVKSIATTSFQEGGLPVVSGKCAMHRQASFYANQWPQGTKVAEDGDVFAFYFPAIDPSKKPVLGAGEFTVTFADRPEVQAVQAYLASEHHANSRAKLGNWVSANKKLDLTNVANPIDKKSVEILQDTKTVFRFDGSDLMPSGVGAGSFWKGMTDWITGKSTKETLDFIESSWK
;
A
#
# COMPACT_ATOMS: atom_id res chain seq x y z
N MET A 1 66.50 -18.75 17.32
CA MET A 1 67.52 -18.17 16.44
C MET A 1 66.85 -16.95 15.83
N ALA A 2 66.97 -15.77 16.41
CA ALA A 2 68.04 -14.82 16.52
C ALA A 2 68.49 -14.24 15.17
N SER A 3 68.10 -12.96 14.92
CA SER A 3 68.98 -11.85 14.56
C SER A 3 68.14 -10.72 13.92
N ARG A 4 67.80 -9.62 14.56
CA ARG A 4 68.51 -8.36 14.92
C ARG A 4 69.02 -7.54 13.72
N THR A 5 68.29 -6.43 13.51
CA THR A 5 68.61 -5.01 13.19
C THR A 5 70.01 -4.65 12.69
N PRO A 6 70.31 -3.46 12.03
CA PRO A 6 70.04 -2.15 12.63
C PRO A 6 69.74 -0.93 11.71
N ARG A 7 69.40 0.15 12.41
CA ARG A 7 69.27 1.57 12.04
C ARG A 7 70.40 2.17 11.25
N ARG A 8 70.10 3.20 10.42
CA ARG A 8 70.94 4.42 10.31
C ARG A 8 70.05 5.64 9.99
N LEU A 9 70.18 6.63 10.86
CA LEU A 9 69.84 8.05 10.65
C LEU A 9 70.82 8.70 9.68
N LEU A 10 70.37 9.69 8.91
CA LEU A 10 71.12 10.90 8.58
C LEU A 10 70.17 12.05 8.24
N ALA A 11 70.56 13.22 8.69
CA ALA A 11 69.78 14.44 8.85
C ALA A 11 70.02 15.50 7.75
N LEU A 12 69.08 16.46 7.74
CA LEU A 12 69.22 17.88 7.33
C LEU A 12 69.61 18.24 5.90
N THR A 13 68.71 18.98 5.23
CA THR A 13 68.95 20.43 4.94
C THR A 13 67.65 21.07 4.41
N GLY A 14 67.33 22.20 4.97
CA GLY A 14 66.12 22.97 4.61
C GLY A 14 66.31 23.84 3.36
N VAL A 15 65.21 24.10 2.67
CA VAL A 15 65.04 25.24 1.74
C VAL A 15 63.75 25.88 2.01
N ILE A 16 63.77 27.15 2.36
CA ILE A 16 62.65 28.07 2.49
C ILE A 16 62.14 28.38 1.07
N GLY A 17 60.91 28.09 0.78
CA GLY A 17 60.24 28.41 -0.49
C GLY A 17 58.83 28.97 -0.26
N LEU A 18 58.64 30.21 -0.66
CA LEU A 18 57.50 31.11 -0.55
C LEU A 18 56.12 30.41 -0.64
N ALA A 19 55.28 30.72 0.33
CA ALA A 19 53.83 30.49 0.29
C ALA A 19 53.17 31.35 -0.78
N LEU A 20 52.73 30.76 -1.88
CA LEU A 20 51.69 31.29 -2.76
C LEU A 20 50.35 30.74 -2.26
N THR A 21 49.65 31.54 -1.49
CA THR A 21 48.24 31.32 -1.17
C THR A 21 47.39 31.47 -2.46
N ALA A 22 47.23 30.37 -3.18
CA ALA A 22 46.14 30.25 -4.15
C ALA A 22 44.83 30.15 -3.35
N ALA A 23 44.12 31.25 -3.23
CA ALA A 23 42.74 31.25 -2.85
C ALA A 23 41.97 30.48 -3.93
N ALA A 24 41.80 29.16 -3.74
CA ALA A 24 40.83 28.38 -4.44
C ALA A 24 39.47 28.84 -3.97
N CYS A 25 38.88 29.81 -4.66
CA CYS A 25 37.44 30.01 -4.66
C CYS A 25 36.83 28.72 -5.16
N GLY A 26 36.50 27.85 -4.25
CA GLY A 26 35.62 26.73 -4.49
C GLY A 26 34.26 27.30 -4.90
N GLY A 27 34.03 27.51 -6.19
CA GLY A 27 32.73 27.74 -6.75
C GLY A 27 31.88 26.52 -6.52
N GLY A 28 31.30 26.40 -5.33
CA GLY A 28 30.17 25.52 -5.12
C GLY A 28 29.10 25.97 -6.10
N THR A 29 28.84 25.16 -7.14
CA THR A 29 27.67 25.33 -7.97
C THR A 29 26.45 25.23 -7.04
N THR A 30 25.91 26.40 -6.63
CA THR A 30 24.63 26.43 -5.94
C THR A 30 23.62 25.77 -6.86
N ALA A 31 23.07 24.66 -6.42
CA ALA A 31 22.01 23.98 -7.15
C ALA A 31 20.92 25.02 -7.44
N LYS A 32 20.57 25.18 -8.72
CA LYS A 32 19.54 26.11 -9.15
C LYS A 32 18.26 25.33 -9.46
N ASP A 33 17.13 25.96 -9.18
CA ASP A 33 15.86 25.52 -9.75
C ASP A 33 15.76 25.94 -11.23
N ASN A 34 14.76 25.39 -11.92
CA ASN A 34 14.42 25.70 -13.30
C ASN A 34 13.03 26.33 -13.41
N LEU A 35 12.53 26.95 -12.35
CA LEU A 35 11.15 27.41 -12.24
C LEU A 35 10.78 28.51 -13.24
N ASP A 36 11.77 29.14 -13.87
CA ASP A 36 11.56 30.13 -14.95
C ASP A 36 11.21 29.48 -16.30
N LYS A 37 11.43 28.18 -16.46
CA LYS A 37 11.15 27.47 -17.70
C LYS A 37 9.64 27.28 -17.90
N PRO A 38 9.13 27.35 -19.15
CA PRO A 38 7.71 27.19 -19.46
C PRO A 38 7.11 25.86 -18.93
N GLU A 39 7.85 24.76 -19.04
CA GLU A 39 7.44 23.45 -18.55
C GLU A 39 7.36 23.35 -17.02
N CYS A 40 7.97 24.28 -16.29
CA CYS A 40 8.01 24.28 -14.83
C CYS A 40 6.99 25.23 -14.17
N VAL A 41 6.08 25.82 -14.94
CA VAL A 41 5.10 26.78 -14.43
C VAL A 41 4.25 26.23 -13.27
N ALA A 42 3.89 24.93 -13.34
CA ALA A 42 3.12 24.25 -12.30
C ALA A 42 3.83 24.14 -10.94
N PHE A 43 5.15 24.37 -10.92
CA PHE A 43 5.98 24.19 -9.72
C PHE A 43 6.48 25.50 -9.11
N LYS A 44 6.07 26.66 -9.63
CA LYS A 44 6.54 27.98 -9.16
C LYS A 44 6.36 28.20 -7.66
N ASP A 45 5.31 27.63 -7.09
CA ASP A 45 5.00 27.72 -5.66
C ASP A 45 5.91 26.84 -4.77
N TYR A 46 6.84 26.09 -5.35
CA TYR A 46 7.80 25.24 -4.65
C TYR A 46 9.25 25.75 -4.75
N SER A 47 9.42 27.07 -4.83
CA SER A 47 10.74 27.73 -4.89
C SER A 47 11.53 27.58 -3.57
N GLY A 48 12.84 27.80 -3.63
CA GLY A 48 13.71 27.85 -2.44
C GLY A 48 14.15 26.49 -1.88
N ILE A 49 13.92 25.39 -2.59
CA ILE A 49 14.28 24.04 -2.15
C ILE A 49 15.36 23.37 -3.02
N ALA A 50 15.95 24.11 -3.96
CA ALA A 50 17.00 23.60 -4.82
C ALA A 50 18.21 23.08 -4.02
N GLY A 51 18.73 21.92 -4.43
CA GLY A 51 19.84 21.23 -3.74
C GLY A 51 19.47 20.55 -2.44
N LYS A 52 18.20 20.62 -2.00
CA LYS A 52 17.74 19.93 -0.80
C LYS A 52 17.32 18.50 -1.13
N THR A 53 17.50 17.61 -0.14
CA THR A 53 17.04 16.22 -0.25
C THR A 53 15.98 15.95 0.80
N VAL A 54 14.91 15.27 0.38
CA VAL A 54 13.82 14.80 1.24
C VAL A 54 13.79 13.29 1.20
N SER A 55 13.92 12.65 2.35
CA SER A 55 13.86 11.20 2.48
C SER A 55 12.40 10.75 2.62
N ILE A 56 12.04 9.69 1.86
CA ILE A 56 10.73 9.05 1.94
C ILE A 56 10.92 7.56 2.25
N TYR A 57 10.13 7.04 3.19
CA TYR A 57 10.14 5.64 3.59
C TYR A 57 8.75 5.03 3.50
N ALA A 58 8.62 3.84 2.90
CA ALA A 58 7.33 3.20 2.65
C ALA A 58 7.42 1.67 2.55
N SER A 59 6.26 1.00 2.50
CA SER A 59 6.16 -0.43 2.17
C SER A 59 6.13 -0.71 0.66
N ILE A 60 5.87 0.29 -0.18
CA ILE A 60 5.75 0.15 -1.64
C ILE A 60 7.11 -0.18 -2.25
N ARG A 61 7.17 -1.25 -3.06
CA ARG A 61 8.41 -1.81 -3.62
C ARG A 61 8.26 -2.10 -5.11
N ASP A 62 9.33 -2.61 -5.69
CA ASP A 62 9.38 -3.19 -7.03
C ASP A 62 8.83 -2.24 -8.10
N THR A 63 8.08 -2.74 -9.06
CA THR A 63 7.52 -1.95 -10.18
C THR A 63 6.69 -0.76 -9.71
N GLU A 64 5.95 -0.89 -8.62
CA GLU A 64 5.12 0.21 -8.10
C GLU A 64 5.99 1.36 -7.57
N ALA A 65 7.09 1.04 -6.87
CA ALA A 65 8.07 2.03 -6.43
C ALA A 65 8.78 2.72 -7.60
N ASP A 66 9.05 2.01 -8.69
CA ASP A 66 9.67 2.60 -9.88
C ASP A 66 8.72 3.59 -10.57
N LEU A 67 7.43 3.26 -10.66
CA LEU A 67 6.41 4.17 -11.18
C LEU A 67 6.22 5.39 -10.28
N LEU A 68 6.30 5.23 -8.94
CA LEU A 68 6.31 6.35 -8.02
C LEU A 68 7.51 7.27 -8.27
N ARG A 69 8.72 6.73 -8.31
CA ARG A 69 9.94 7.51 -8.59
C ARG A 69 9.85 8.24 -9.93
N GLN A 70 9.23 7.65 -10.92
CA GLN A 70 9.02 8.29 -12.22
C GLN A 70 8.02 9.45 -12.13
N SER A 71 6.98 9.36 -11.30
CA SER A 71 5.89 10.34 -11.22
C SER A 71 6.34 11.72 -10.71
N TRP A 72 7.43 11.83 -9.96
CA TRP A 72 7.94 13.10 -9.44
C TRP A 72 9.22 13.63 -10.09
N LYS A 73 9.69 12.98 -11.17
CA LYS A 73 10.89 13.43 -11.90
C LYS A 73 10.80 14.85 -12.41
N GLU A 74 9.62 15.24 -12.92
CA GLU A 74 9.37 16.60 -13.37
C GLU A 74 9.50 17.61 -12.24
N PHE A 75 8.92 17.31 -11.07
CA PHE A 75 9.06 18.12 -9.86
C PHE A 75 10.54 18.29 -9.46
N GLU A 76 11.32 17.17 -9.41
CA GLU A 76 12.76 17.23 -9.10
C GLU A 76 13.52 18.09 -10.11
N ASN A 77 13.24 17.94 -11.40
CA ASN A 77 13.91 18.67 -12.48
C ASN A 77 13.59 20.17 -12.43
N CYS A 78 12.37 20.53 -12.06
CA CYS A 78 11.94 21.93 -12.01
C CYS A 78 12.39 22.63 -10.73
N THR A 79 12.27 21.98 -9.60
CA THR A 79 12.58 22.60 -8.29
C THR A 79 14.05 22.49 -7.89
N GLY A 80 14.80 21.57 -8.52
CA GLY A 80 16.17 21.25 -8.12
C GLY A 80 16.27 20.48 -6.79
N ALA A 81 15.16 20.11 -6.18
CA ALA A 81 15.12 19.24 -5.01
C ALA A 81 15.30 17.77 -5.42
N LYS A 82 15.69 16.94 -4.47
CA LYS A 82 15.84 15.49 -4.67
C LYS A 82 14.97 14.72 -3.68
N ILE A 83 14.26 13.71 -4.17
CA ILE A 83 13.49 12.78 -3.35
C ILE A 83 14.28 11.46 -3.26
N SER A 84 14.70 11.11 -2.04
CA SER A 84 15.37 9.85 -1.73
C SER A 84 14.38 8.87 -1.17
N TYR A 85 13.96 7.91 -1.99
CA TYR A 85 12.91 6.94 -1.65
C TYR A 85 13.50 5.57 -1.29
N GLU A 86 13.04 5.04 -0.16
CA GLU A 86 13.34 3.69 0.33
C GLU A 86 12.03 2.94 0.56
N GLY A 87 11.84 1.80 -0.14
CA GLY A 87 10.71 0.88 0.04
C GLY A 87 11.18 -0.45 0.62
N THR A 88 10.44 -1.01 1.59
CA THR A 88 10.82 -2.27 2.26
C THR A 88 9.62 -3.09 2.71
N GLY A 89 9.75 -4.43 2.71
CA GLY A 89 8.77 -5.35 3.29
C GLY A 89 8.75 -5.36 4.83
N GLU A 90 9.72 -4.70 5.47
CA GLU A 90 9.83 -4.61 6.93
C GLU A 90 9.32 -3.26 7.47
N PHE A 91 8.49 -2.56 6.68
CA PHE A 91 8.11 -1.17 6.94
C PHE A 91 7.51 -0.97 8.34
N GLU A 92 6.51 -1.76 8.72
CA GLU A 92 5.74 -1.59 9.96
C GLU A 92 6.62 -1.77 11.21
N THR A 93 7.60 -2.67 11.16
CA THR A 93 8.57 -2.83 12.25
C THR A 93 9.62 -1.72 12.20
N GLN A 94 10.22 -1.49 11.05
CA GLN A 94 11.36 -0.59 10.92
C GLN A 94 10.99 0.87 11.11
N ILE A 95 9.80 1.30 10.71
CA ILE A 95 9.37 2.69 10.94
C ILE A 95 9.30 3.00 12.44
N ASN A 96 8.77 2.07 13.25
CA ASN A 96 8.74 2.23 14.70
C ASN A 96 10.16 2.34 15.29
N VAL A 97 11.07 1.43 14.90
CA VAL A 97 12.47 1.44 15.36
C VAL A 97 13.18 2.74 14.98
N ARG A 98 12.97 3.22 13.74
CA ARG A 98 13.58 4.48 13.26
C ARG A 98 13.05 5.69 14.03
N VAL A 99 11.74 5.76 14.23
CA VAL A 99 11.09 6.88 14.94
C VAL A 99 11.51 6.91 16.41
N ASP A 100 11.48 5.78 17.09
CA ASP A 100 11.86 5.67 18.50
C ASP A 100 13.36 5.93 18.69
N GLY A 101 14.19 5.52 17.75
CA GLY A 101 15.63 5.74 17.71
C GLY A 101 16.07 7.14 17.26
N GLY A 102 15.13 8.07 17.01
CA GLY A 102 15.42 9.44 16.56
C GLY A 102 15.98 9.54 15.13
N ARG A 103 15.74 8.53 14.30
CA ARG A 103 16.19 8.44 12.90
C ARG A 103 15.00 8.30 11.95
N ALA A 104 13.88 8.97 12.28
CA ALA A 104 12.71 9.01 11.43
C ALA A 104 13.06 9.51 10.01
N PRO A 105 12.40 9.04 8.94
CA PRO A 105 12.47 9.66 7.64
C PRO A 105 11.83 11.06 7.68
N ASP A 106 12.06 11.86 6.67
CA ASP A 106 11.36 13.15 6.56
C ASP A 106 9.86 12.95 6.33
N ILE A 107 9.54 12.04 5.41
CA ILE A 107 8.17 11.64 5.05
C ILE A 107 8.05 10.11 5.14
N ALA A 108 6.93 9.62 5.62
CA ALA A 108 6.55 8.22 5.42
C ALA A 108 5.23 8.14 4.65
N PHE A 109 5.09 7.11 3.82
CA PHE A 109 3.79 6.70 3.27
C PHE A 109 3.25 5.60 4.17
N ILE A 110 2.23 5.92 4.93
CA ILE A 110 1.64 5.01 5.92
C ILE A 110 0.24 4.59 5.43
N PRO A 111 0.01 3.30 5.16
CA PRO A 111 -1.31 2.81 4.80
C PRO A 111 -2.25 2.66 5.99
N GLN A 112 -1.73 2.59 7.23
CA GLN A 112 -2.51 2.34 8.44
C GLN A 112 -2.82 3.65 9.20
N PRO A 113 -4.05 4.20 9.15
CA PRO A 113 -4.45 5.32 10.01
C PRO A 113 -4.23 5.05 11.51
N GLY A 114 -4.40 3.80 11.99
CA GLY A 114 -4.11 3.43 13.37
C GLY A 114 -2.62 3.56 13.75
N LEU A 115 -1.71 3.37 12.81
CA LEU A 115 -0.27 3.65 13.02
C LEU A 115 0.03 5.15 13.00
N ILE A 116 -0.67 5.92 12.15
CA ILE A 116 -0.58 7.39 12.16
C ILE A 116 -1.02 7.92 13.54
N GLU A 117 -2.17 7.46 14.04
CA GLU A 117 -2.69 7.84 15.35
C GLU A 117 -1.69 7.56 16.48
N LYS A 118 -1.04 6.40 16.46
CA LYS A 118 0.04 6.06 17.41
C LYS A 118 1.15 7.11 17.41
N PHE A 119 1.62 7.52 16.23
CA PHE A 119 2.68 8.53 16.12
C PHE A 119 2.20 9.94 16.49
N VAL A 120 0.94 10.28 16.24
CA VAL A 120 0.32 11.53 16.71
C VAL A 120 0.29 11.54 18.23
N ASN A 121 -0.23 10.50 18.86
CA ASN A 121 -0.37 10.40 20.32
C ASN A 121 0.98 10.42 21.06
N SER A 122 2.04 9.94 20.40
CA SER A 122 3.42 10.02 20.92
C SER A 122 4.16 11.32 20.58
N GLY A 123 3.50 12.29 19.92
CA GLY A 123 4.08 13.58 19.55
C GLY A 123 5.22 13.50 18.51
N LYS A 124 5.28 12.44 17.74
CA LYS A 124 6.37 12.21 16.77
C LYS A 124 6.10 12.83 15.41
N LEU A 125 4.84 12.93 14.99
CA LEU A 125 4.48 13.56 13.72
C LEU A 125 4.39 15.07 13.82
N LYS A 126 4.64 15.72 12.70
CA LYS A 126 4.37 17.15 12.50
C LYS A 126 2.99 17.34 11.87
N ALA A 127 2.26 18.34 12.33
CA ALA A 127 1.02 18.74 11.69
C ALA A 127 1.30 19.15 10.23
N ALA A 128 0.35 18.84 9.34
CA ALA A 128 0.44 19.27 7.95
C ALA A 128 0.58 20.80 7.87
N SER A 129 1.52 21.26 7.04
CA SER A 129 1.72 22.71 6.81
C SER A 129 0.45 23.35 6.23
N ASP A 130 0.30 24.66 6.35
CA ASP A 130 -0.83 25.39 5.76
C ASP A 130 -0.92 25.14 4.25
N LYS A 131 0.21 25.05 3.56
CA LYS A 131 0.26 24.70 2.14
C LYS A 131 -0.29 23.29 1.89
N THR A 132 0.17 22.29 2.65
CA THR A 132 -0.33 20.92 2.53
C THR A 132 -1.82 20.85 2.86
N LYS A 133 -2.26 21.49 3.94
CA LYS A 133 -3.65 21.55 4.35
C LYS A 133 -4.55 22.17 3.28
N THR A 134 -4.15 23.31 2.72
CA THR A 134 -4.88 23.99 1.64
C THR A 134 -4.97 23.09 0.41
N THR A 135 -3.85 22.50 -0.02
CA THR A 135 -3.80 21.61 -1.18
C THR A 135 -4.67 20.36 -0.96
N ALA A 136 -4.54 19.69 0.18
CA ALA A 136 -5.30 18.50 0.50
C ALA A 136 -6.81 18.77 0.58
N THR A 137 -7.23 19.86 1.22
CA THR A 137 -8.66 20.24 1.32
C THR A 137 -9.25 20.57 -0.06
N ALA A 138 -8.48 21.18 -0.94
CA ALA A 138 -8.92 21.48 -2.31
C ALA A 138 -9.08 20.21 -3.17
N ASN A 139 -8.28 19.18 -2.90
CA ASN A 139 -8.15 18.01 -3.78
C ASN A 139 -8.84 16.75 -3.28
N TYR A 140 -9.11 16.62 -1.97
CA TYR A 140 -9.72 15.41 -1.40
C TYR A 140 -11.05 15.73 -0.69
N SER A 141 -11.88 14.71 -0.52
CA SER A 141 -13.11 14.84 0.27
C SER A 141 -12.80 14.79 1.77
N PRO A 142 -13.67 15.38 2.61
CA PRO A 142 -13.56 15.22 4.07
C PRO A 142 -13.51 13.76 4.52
N ASP A 143 -14.19 12.85 3.81
CA ASP A 143 -14.20 11.43 4.11
C ASP A 143 -12.83 10.77 3.97
N TRP A 144 -12.00 11.25 3.07
CA TRP A 144 -10.61 10.79 2.96
C TRP A 144 -9.70 11.48 3.97
N LEU A 145 -9.88 12.77 4.18
CA LEU A 145 -9.03 13.54 5.11
C LEU A 145 -9.20 13.13 6.57
N LYS A 146 -10.37 12.59 6.95
CA LYS A 146 -10.64 12.13 8.31
C LYS A 146 -9.65 11.07 8.79
N TYR A 147 -9.16 10.19 7.89
CA TYR A 147 -8.21 9.13 8.21
C TYR A 147 -6.80 9.61 8.59
N ALA A 148 -6.47 10.85 8.29
CA ALA A 148 -5.22 11.49 8.69
C ALA A 148 -5.45 12.74 9.58
N THR A 149 -6.68 12.90 10.12
CA THR A 149 -7.08 14.00 11.00
C THR A 149 -7.33 13.46 12.40
N PHE A 150 -6.52 13.90 13.36
CA PHE A 150 -6.62 13.49 14.76
C PHE A 150 -6.74 14.73 15.64
N ASN A 151 -7.68 14.70 16.60
CA ASN A 151 -7.96 15.83 17.49
C ASN A 151 -8.17 17.16 16.73
N GLY A 152 -8.83 17.11 15.58
CA GLY A 152 -9.10 18.28 14.71
C GLY A 152 -7.90 18.81 13.92
N THR A 153 -6.74 18.16 14.00
CA THR A 153 -5.51 18.54 13.29
C THR A 153 -5.22 17.54 12.18
N LEU A 154 -4.98 18.06 10.97
CA LEU A 154 -4.53 17.24 9.83
C LEU A 154 -3.03 16.97 9.94
N TYR A 155 -2.61 15.72 9.85
CA TYR A 155 -1.20 15.29 9.90
C TYR A 155 -0.70 14.76 8.56
N GLY A 156 -1.56 14.36 7.66
CA GLY A 156 -1.19 13.78 6.39
C GLY A 156 -2.19 14.07 5.28
N ALA A 157 -1.82 13.75 4.06
CA ALA A 157 -2.69 13.82 2.91
C ALA A 157 -2.74 12.46 2.21
N PRO A 158 -3.90 12.06 1.62
CA PRO A 158 -3.95 10.86 0.81
C PRO A 158 -2.96 10.92 -0.35
N LEU A 159 -2.31 9.80 -0.66
CA LEU A 159 -1.40 9.64 -1.80
C LEU A 159 -2.10 8.86 -2.92
N GLY A 160 -2.24 7.57 -2.73
CA GLY A 160 -2.95 6.64 -3.59
C GLY A 160 -4.18 6.08 -2.93
N SER A 161 -5.00 5.39 -3.70
CA SER A 161 -6.11 4.59 -3.20
C SER A 161 -6.18 3.27 -3.98
N ASN A 162 -6.81 2.26 -3.41
CA ASN A 162 -7.05 1.00 -4.09
C ASN A 162 -8.42 0.43 -3.73
N VAL A 163 -8.96 -0.37 -4.65
CA VAL A 163 -10.14 -1.20 -4.43
C VAL A 163 -9.66 -2.60 -4.05
N LYS A 164 -9.99 -3.07 -2.85
CA LYS A 164 -9.62 -4.40 -2.36
C LYS A 164 -10.61 -5.49 -2.76
N SER A 165 -11.80 -5.11 -3.17
CA SER A 165 -12.92 -6.01 -3.52
C SER A 165 -12.82 -6.55 -4.96
N PHE A 166 -11.68 -7.11 -5.34
CA PHE A 166 -11.48 -7.73 -6.64
C PHE A 166 -11.13 -9.22 -6.55
N VAL A 167 -11.56 -9.94 -7.59
CA VAL A 167 -11.16 -11.33 -7.88
C VAL A 167 -10.51 -11.36 -9.26
N TRP A 168 -9.23 -11.66 -9.28
CA TRP A 168 -8.44 -11.82 -10.48
C TRP A 168 -8.65 -13.20 -11.11
N TYR A 169 -8.71 -13.24 -12.43
CA TYR A 169 -8.96 -14.45 -13.22
C TYR A 169 -8.33 -14.34 -14.61
N SER A 170 -8.26 -15.45 -15.34
CA SER A 170 -7.89 -15.43 -16.77
C SER A 170 -9.16 -15.38 -17.63
N PRO A 171 -9.42 -14.27 -18.36
CA PRO A 171 -10.56 -14.15 -19.26
C PRO A 171 -10.59 -15.25 -20.32
N LYS A 172 -9.40 -15.58 -20.86
CA LYS A 172 -9.25 -16.66 -21.85
C LYS A 172 -9.67 -18.02 -21.26
N THR A 173 -9.17 -18.36 -20.08
CA THR A 173 -9.50 -19.64 -19.41
C THR A 173 -11.00 -19.72 -19.11
N PHE A 174 -11.61 -18.65 -18.60
CA PHE A 174 -13.05 -18.60 -18.32
C PHE A 174 -13.87 -18.83 -19.59
N LYS A 175 -13.50 -18.15 -20.68
CA LYS A 175 -14.14 -18.32 -22.00
C LYS A 175 -14.00 -19.75 -22.52
N ASP A 176 -12.80 -20.30 -22.52
CA ASP A 176 -12.51 -21.65 -23.05
C ASP A 176 -13.23 -22.75 -22.26
N LYS A 177 -13.43 -22.56 -20.96
CA LYS A 177 -14.13 -23.48 -20.05
C LYS A 177 -15.64 -23.21 -19.95
N GLY A 178 -16.14 -22.11 -20.52
CA GLY A 178 -17.53 -21.71 -20.42
C GLY A 178 -17.93 -21.26 -19.00
N TRP A 179 -16.95 -20.85 -18.17
CA TRP A 179 -17.22 -20.33 -16.84
C TRP A 179 -17.73 -18.88 -16.93
N LYS A 180 -18.77 -18.59 -16.15
CA LYS A 180 -19.35 -17.25 -16.09
C LYS A 180 -18.81 -16.50 -14.87
N ILE A 181 -18.64 -15.18 -15.00
CA ILE A 181 -18.34 -14.31 -13.87
C ILE A 181 -19.55 -14.31 -12.94
N PRO A 182 -19.35 -14.63 -11.63
CA PRO A 182 -20.45 -14.67 -10.67
C PRO A 182 -20.86 -13.25 -10.26
N GLU A 183 -22.15 -13.03 -10.10
CA GLU A 183 -22.73 -11.76 -9.63
C GLU A 183 -23.11 -11.80 -8.15
N THR A 184 -23.31 -13.00 -7.60
CA THR A 184 -23.67 -13.23 -6.20
C THR A 184 -22.68 -14.17 -5.51
N TRP A 185 -22.68 -14.15 -4.17
CA TRP A 185 -21.88 -15.08 -3.37
C TRP A 185 -22.21 -16.53 -3.66
N ASP A 186 -23.49 -16.87 -3.80
CA ASP A 186 -23.92 -18.25 -4.05
C ASP A 186 -23.43 -18.72 -5.43
N GLU A 187 -23.47 -17.86 -6.44
CA GLU A 187 -22.89 -18.15 -7.76
C GLU A 187 -21.36 -18.33 -7.68
N LEU A 188 -20.66 -17.54 -6.84
CA LEU A 188 -19.23 -17.70 -6.63
C LEU A 188 -18.88 -19.07 -6.03
N ILE A 189 -19.67 -19.54 -5.07
CA ILE A 189 -19.50 -20.87 -4.48
C ILE A 189 -19.85 -21.96 -5.50
N ALA A 190 -20.94 -21.80 -6.26
CA ALA A 190 -21.31 -22.74 -7.31
C ALA A 190 -20.24 -22.85 -8.41
N LEU A 191 -19.67 -21.72 -8.82
CA LEU A 191 -18.52 -21.67 -9.74
C LEU A 191 -17.30 -22.37 -9.14
N SER A 192 -16.99 -22.12 -7.87
CA SER A 192 -15.87 -22.80 -7.18
C SER A 192 -16.03 -24.33 -7.15
N ASN A 193 -17.26 -24.81 -6.87
CA ASN A 193 -17.57 -26.24 -6.95
C ASN A 193 -17.40 -26.79 -8.37
N THR A 194 -17.88 -26.06 -9.38
CA THR A 194 -17.76 -26.46 -10.79
C THR A 194 -16.30 -26.57 -11.20
N ILE A 195 -15.46 -25.62 -10.82
CA ILE A 195 -14.04 -25.60 -11.11
C ILE A 195 -13.34 -26.78 -10.38
N ALA A 196 -13.62 -26.97 -9.10
CA ALA A 196 -13.03 -28.05 -8.30
C ALA A 196 -13.36 -29.44 -8.89
N ALA A 197 -14.58 -29.62 -9.42
CA ALA A 197 -15.01 -30.86 -10.07
C ALA A 197 -14.18 -31.19 -11.33
N THR A 198 -13.53 -30.21 -11.96
CA THR A 198 -12.59 -30.44 -13.09
C THR A 198 -11.21 -30.91 -12.65
N GLY A 199 -10.92 -30.95 -11.34
CA GLY A 199 -9.58 -31.20 -10.80
C GLY A 199 -8.71 -29.94 -10.69
N THR A 200 -9.18 -28.80 -11.18
CA THR A 200 -8.50 -27.49 -11.02
C THR A 200 -8.86 -26.90 -9.65
N LYS A 201 -7.90 -26.29 -8.97
CA LYS A 201 -8.19 -25.54 -7.75
C LYS A 201 -8.87 -24.21 -8.10
N PRO A 202 -10.07 -23.89 -7.56
CA PRO A 202 -10.72 -22.62 -7.85
C PRO A 202 -9.93 -21.42 -7.34
N TRP A 203 -9.19 -21.52 -6.24
CA TRP A 203 -8.55 -20.37 -5.60
C TRP A 203 -7.05 -20.53 -5.41
N CYS A 204 -6.33 -19.47 -5.65
CA CYS A 204 -4.96 -19.27 -5.18
C CYS A 204 -4.94 -18.19 -4.12
N ALA A 205 -4.11 -18.35 -3.11
CA ALA A 205 -3.90 -17.35 -2.07
C ALA A 205 -2.48 -17.42 -1.52
N GLY A 206 -1.95 -16.26 -1.14
CA GLY A 206 -0.70 -16.11 -0.40
C GLY A 206 -0.86 -14.95 0.56
N ILE A 207 -0.39 -15.10 1.80
CA ILE A 207 -0.51 -14.08 2.84
C ILE A 207 0.82 -13.70 3.46
N GLU A 208 1.94 -14.32 3.01
CA GLU A 208 3.27 -13.93 3.48
C GLU A 208 3.61 -12.54 2.95
N SER A 209 4.12 -11.69 3.83
CA SER A 209 4.52 -10.31 3.55
C SER A 209 5.54 -9.79 4.58
N GLY A 210 6.55 -10.61 4.92
CA GLY A 210 7.51 -10.25 5.96
C GLY A 210 6.82 -10.03 7.30
N VAL A 211 7.08 -8.89 7.94
CA VAL A 211 6.47 -8.53 9.23
C VAL A 211 4.97 -8.26 9.14
N ALA A 212 4.46 -7.98 7.95
CA ALA A 212 3.04 -7.76 7.70
C ALA A 212 2.30 -9.04 7.28
N THR A 213 2.93 -10.22 7.41
CA THR A 213 2.30 -11.50 7.09
C THR A 213 0.95 -11.65 7.78
N GLY A 214 -0.09 -11.92 6.97
CA GLY A 214 -1.47 -12.06 7.44
C GLY A 214 -2.44 -11.01 6.88
N TRP A 215 -1.97 -9.81 6.48
CA TRP A 215 -2.85 -8.77 5.98
C TRP A 215 -3.75 -9.19 4.79
N PRO A 216 -3.33 -10.03 3.83
CA PRO A 216 -4.27 -10.42 2.78
C PRO A 216 -5.43 -11.28 3.29
N ALA A 217 -5.24 -12.00 4.42
CA ALA A 217 -6.31 -12.79 5.03
C ALA A 217 -7.25 -11.91 5.86
N THR A 218 -6.76 -10.82 6.50
CA THR A 218 -7.67 -9.84 7.14
C THR A 218 -8.58 -9.20 6.13
N ASP A 219 -8.06 -8.85 4.94
CA ASP A 219 -8.85 -8.34 3.82
C ASP A 219 -10.02 -9.26 3.44
N TRP A 220 -9.83 -10.59 3.48
CA TRP A 220 -10.89 -11.53 3.23
C TRP A 220 -11.99 -11.46 4.29
N ILE A 221 -11.60 -11.42 5.57
CA ILE A 221 -12.56 -11.35 6.68
C ILE A 221 -13.33 -10.03 6.62
N GLU A 222 -12.64 -8.93 6.43
CA GLU A 222 -13.20 -7.57 6.37
C GLU A 222 -14.19 -7.42 5.21
N ASP A 223 -13.79 -7.87 4.04
CA ASP A 223 -14.59 -7.75 2.83
C ASP A 223 -15.86 -8.63 2.90
N VAL A 224 -15.74 -9.83 3.49
CA VAL A 224 -16.90 -10.72 3.72
C VAL A 224 -17.77 -10.19 4.84
N LEU A 225 -17.21 -9.67 5.94
CA LEU A 225 -17.97 -9.06 7.03
C LEU A 225 -18.81 -7.87 6.52
N LEU A 226 -18.21 -7.00 5.72
CA LEU A 226 -18.89 -5.85 5.13
C LEU A 226 -20.08 -6.28 4.24
N ARG A 227 -19.94 -7.41 3.53
CA ARG A 227 -21.02 -7.99 2.69
C ARG A 227 -22.10 -8.69 3.48
N ASP A 228 -21.70 -9.43 4.51
CA ASP A 228 -22.60 -10.28 5.29
C ASP A 228 -23.40 -9.48 6.33
N GLN A 229 -22.73 -8.57 7.03
CA GLN A 229 -23.29 -7.86 8.19
C GLN A 229 -23.54 -6.37 7.92
N GLY A 230 -23.01 -5.83 6.83
CA GLY A 230 -23.17 -4.43 6.43
C GLY A 230 -22.25 -3.45 7.14
N PRO A 231 -22.30 -2.17 6.72
CA PRO A 231 -21.34 -1.14 7.16
C PRO A 231 -21.47 -0.79 8.63
N ASP A 232 -22.65 -0.84 9.22
CA ASP A 232 -22.85 -0.44 10.63
C ASP A 232 -22.19 -1.43 11.60
N VAL A 233 -22.27 -2.73 11.30
CA VAL A 233 -21.58 -3.75 12.09
C VAL A 233 -20.09 -3.68 11.87
N TYR A 234 -19.65 -3.46 10.63
CA TYR A 234 -18.24 -3.24 10.30
C TYR A 234 -17.65 -2.08 11.11
N ASP A 235 -18.31 -0.92 11.13
CA ASP A 235 -17.85 0.26 11.85
C ASP A 235 -17.81 0.04 13.39
N GLN A 236 -18.80 -0.69 13.93
CA GLN A 236 -18.82 -1.05 15.35
C GLN A 236 -17.68 -2.01 15.72
N TRP A 237 -17.36 -2.95 14.86
CA TRP A 237 -16.27 -3.88 15.05
C TRP A 237 -14.91 -3.19 14.98
N VAL A 238 -14.66 -2.38 13.95
CA VAL A 238 -13.40 -1.62 13.78
C VAL A 238 -13.13 -0.68 14.94
N THR A 239 -14.19 -0.12 15.56
CA THR A 239 -14.09 0.80 16.71
C THR A 239 -14.24 0.10 18.05
N HIS A 240 -14.25 -1.23 18.06
CA HIS A 240 -14.42 -2.07 19.27
C HIS A 240 -15.68 -1.76 20.11
N LYS A 241 -16.75 -1.30 19.45
CA LYS A 241 -18.08 -1.18 20.09
C LYS A 241 -18.77 -2.53 20.23
N ILE A 242 -18.37 -3.50 19.44
CA ILE A 242 -18.65 -4.93 19.60
C ILE A 242 -17.33 -5.67 19.71
N PRO A 243 -17.27 -6.78 20.48
CA PRO A 243 -16.03 -7.51 20.66
C PRO A 243 -15.56 -8.16 19.36
N PHE A 244 -14.25 -8.39 19.26
CA PHE A 244 -13.65 -8.99 18.06
C PHE A 244 -14.16 -10.42 17.81
N ASN A 245 -14.57 -11.13 18.85
CA ASN A 245 -15.14 -12.47 18.81
C ASN A 245 -16.68 -12.47 18.84
N ASP A 246 -17.35 -11.36 18.48
CA ASP A 246 -18.81 -11.33 18.33
C ASP A 246 -19.27 -12.42 17.36
N PRO A 247 -20.44 -13.06 17.61
CA PRO A 247 -20.97 -14.12 16.72
C PRO A 247 -21.05 -13.72 15.22
N LYS A 248 -21.25 -12.44 14.92
CA LYS A 248 -21.28 -11.93 13.53
C LYS A 248 -19.91 -12.01 12.87
N ILE A 249 -18.84 -11.71 13.64
CA ILE A 249 -17.46 -11.81 13.17
C ILE A 249 -17.05 -13.27 13.02
N VAL A 250 -17.46 -14.12 13.97
CA VAL A 250 -17.28 -15.58 13.87
C VAL A 250 -17.92 -16.09 12.57
N SER A 251 -19.18 -15.71 12.29
CA SER A 251 -19.90 -16.13 11.08
C SER A 251 -19.17 -15.71 9.80
N ALA A 252 -18.72 -14.48 9.70
CA ALA A 252 -17.99 -13.99 8.53
C ALA A 252 -16.64 -14.71 8.36
N THR A 253 -15.92 -14.97 9.46
CA THR A 253 -14.66 -15.70 9.45
C THR A 253 -14.86 -17.16 9.00
N GLU A 254 -15.88 -17.85 9.51
CA GLU A 254 -16.22 -19.22 9.08
C GLU A 254 -16.60 -19.25 7.59
N ARG A 255 -17.34 -18.25 7.10
CA ARG A 255 -17.68 -18.12 5.67
C ARG A 255 -16.42 -18.01 4.81
N VAL A 256 -15.42 -17.23 5.20
CA VAL A 256 -14.11 -17.19 4.53
C VAL A 256 -13.41 -18.55 4.62
N GLY A 257 -13.54 -19.23 5.76
CA GLY A 257 -13.00 -20.59 5.99
C GLY A 257 -13.52 -21.62 5.01
N THR A 258 -14.76 -21.49 4.55
CA THR A 258 -15.31 -22.41 3.52
C THR A 258 -14.52 -22.37 2.21
N ILE A 259 -13.78 -21.28 1.95
CA ILE A 259 -12.89 -21.12 0.81
C ILE A 259 -11.44 -21.43 1.21
N LEU A 260 -10.86 -20.62 2.10
CA LEU A 260 -9.41 -20.64 2.35
C LEU A 260 -8.94 -21.89 3.11
N LYS A 261 -9.79 -22.52 3.91
CA LYS A 261 -9.47 -23.77 4.64
C LYS A 261 -9.95 -25.03 3.91
N ASN A 262 -10.48 -24.91 2.71
CA ASN A 262 -10.95 -26.03 1.91
C ASN A 262 -9.81 -26.58 1.04
N ALA A 263 -9.30 -27.75 1.40
CA ALA A 263 -8.21 -28.40 0.68
C ALA A 263 -8.54 -28.72 -0.80
N ASN A 264 -9.82 -28.83 -1.15
CA ASN A 264 -10.22 -29.03 -2.55
C ASN A 264 -10.21 -27.72 -3.35
N TYR A 265 -10.17 -26.56 -2.67
CA TYR A 265 -10.33 -25.25 -3.32
C TYR A 265 -9.00 -24.53 -3.56
N VAL A 266 -7.98 -24.73 -2.71
CA VAL A 266 -6.87 -23.79 -2.63
C VAL A 266 -5.55 -24.34 -3.18
N ASN A 267 -4.76 -23.41 -3.69
CA ASN A 267 -3.32 -23.48 -3.97
C ASN A 267 -2.85 -24.61 -4.89
N GLY A 268 -3.59 -24.82 -5.99
CA GLY A 268 -3.14 -25.69 -7.06
C GLY A 268 -1.77 -25.30 -7.61
N GLY A 269 -0.84 -26.26 -7.57
CA GLY A 269 0.53 -26.05 -8.05
C GLY A 269 1.44 -25.26 -7.10
N ILE A 270 0.94 -24.91 -5.90
CA ILE A 270 1.73 -24.31 -4.80
C ILE A 270 1.87 -25.32 -3.66
N GLY A 271 0.75 -25.81 -3.11
CA GLY A 271 0.75 -26.74 -1.98
C GLY A 271 -0.64 -26.99 -1.41
N ASP A 272 -0.72 -27.24 -0.10
CA ASP A 272 -1.96 -27.42 0.65
C ASP A 272 -2.46 -26.09 1.25
N VAL A 273 -3.49 -26.16 2.12
CA VAL A 273 -4.03 -25.00 2.85
C VAL A 273 -2.93 -24.23 3.59
N LYS A 274 -1.98 -24.90 4.21
CA LYS A 274 -0.93 -24.24 5.01
C LYS A 274 0.07 -23.49 4.15
N SER A 275 0.20 -23.84 2.87
CA SER A 275 1.04 -23.11 1.93
C SER A 275 0.59 -21.66 1.74
N ILE A 276 -0.68 -21.33 2.03
CA ILE A 276 -1.18 -19.96 2.02
C ILE A 276 -0.36 -19.07 2.95
N ALA A 277 0.02 -19.56 4.13
CA ALA A 277 0.77 -18.79 5.13
C ALA A 277 2.23 -18.52 4.74
N THR A 278 2.79 -19.31 3.84
CA THR A 278 4.21 -19.26 3.43
C THR A 278 4.41 -18.78 1.99
N THR A 279 3.34 -18.65 1.23
CA THR A 279 3.38 -18.09 -0.12
C THR A 279 3.25 -16.57 -0.02
N SER A 280 4.15 -15.82 -0.66
CA SER A 280 4.09 -14.38 -0.68
C SER A 280 2.80 -13.89 -1.35
N PHE A 281 2.29 -12.74 -0.92
CA PHE A 281 1.10 -12.17 -1.55
C PHE A 281 1.34 -11.86 -3.04
N GLN A 282 2.58 -11.53 -3.42
CA GLN A 282 2.96 -11.29 -4.81
C GLN A 282 2.86 -12.56 -5.66
N GLU A 283 3.30 -13.70 -5.12
CA GLU A 283 3.32 -14.97 -5.84
C GLU A 283 1.97 -15.71 -5.78
N GLY A 284 1.15 -15.39 -4.78
CA GLY A 284 -0.10 -16.09 -4.50
C GLY A 284 -1.08 -16.15 -5.65
N GLY A 285 -1.10 -15.17 -6.55
CA GLY A 285 -1.97 -15.13 -7.72
C GLY A 285 -1.35 -15.67 -9.02
N LEU A 286 -0.03 -15.82 -9.10
CA LEU A 286 0.67 -16.17 -10.34
C LEU A 286 0.18 -17.49 -10.98
N PRO A 287 -0.24 -18.51 -10.23
CA PRO A 287 -0.78 -19.75 -10.80
C PRO A 287 -2.07 -19.57 -11.62
N VAL A 288 -2.75 -18.42 -11.54
CA VAL A 288 -3.89 -18.08 -12.40
C VAL A 288 -3.46 -18.02 -13.86
N VAL A 289 -2.31 -17.39 -14.16
CA VAL A 289 -1.79 -17.30 -15.53
C VAL A 289 -1.45 -18.67 -16.11
N SER A 290 -0.97 -19.59 -15.28
CA SER A 290 -0.62 -20.95 -15.69
C SER A 290 -1.80 -21.95 -15.63
N GLY A 291 -3.01 -21.49 -15.24
CA GLY A 291 -4.21 -22.33 -15.13
C GLY A 291 -4.18 -23.38 -14.02
N LYS A 292 -3.26 -23.27 -13.07
CA LYS A 292 -3.20 -24.18 -11.90
C LYS A 292 -4.23 -23.83 -10.84
N CYS A 293 -4.61 -22.56 -10.77
CA CYS A 293 -5.80 -22.08 -10.09
C CYS A 293 -6.61 -21.21 -11.05
N ALA A 294 -7.89 -21.01 -10.74
CA ALA A 294 -8.78 -20.23 -11.60
C ALA A 294 -8.91 -18.76 -11.14
N MET A 295 -8.86 -18.49 -9.85
CA MET A 295 -9.17 -17.22 -9.25
C MET A 295 -8.20 -16.84 -8.12
N HIS A 296 -7.99 -15.52 -7.92
CA HIS A 296 -7.20 -14.96 -6.82
C HIS A 296 -7.86 -13.68 -6.33
N ARG A 297 -8.22 -13.59 -5.02
CA ARG A 297 -8.75 -12.34 -4.45
C ARG A 297 -7.59 -11.45 -4.01
N GLN A 298 -7.50 -10.27 -4.61
CA GLN A 298 -6.50 -9.27 -4.23
C GLN A 298 -6.91 -7.88 -4.77
N ALA A 299 -6.38 -6.83 -4.14
CA ALA A 299 -6.66 -5.44 -4.49
C ALA A 299 -6.24 -5.06 -5.91
N SER A 300 -6.70 -3.89 -6.37
CA SER A 300 -6.41 -3.36 -7.72
C SER A 300 -4.91 -3.19 -8.00
N PHE A 301 -4.09 -2.84 -6.99
CA PHE A 301 -2.65 -2.70 -7.12
C PHE A 301 -1.95 -4.00 -7.55
N TYR A 302 -2.60 -5.15 -7.42
CA TYR A 302 -2.05 -6.44 -7.84
C TYR A 302 -1.75 -6.48 -9.36
N ALA A 303 -2.32 -5.55 -10.13
CA ALA A 303 -1.93 -5.32 -11.51
C ALA A 303 -0.41 -5.17 -11.71
N ASN A 304 0.31 -4.65 -10.69
CA ASN A 304 1.76 -4.49 -10.70
C ASN A 304 2.55 -5.78 -10.39
N GLN A 305 1.87 -6.84 -9.92
CA GLN A 305 2.52 -8.08 -9.49
C GLN A 305 2.59 -9.14 -10.59
N TRP A 306 1.84 -8.96 -11.67
CA TRP A 306 1.88 -9.88 -12.80
C TRP A 306 3.23 -9.84 -13.50
N PRO A 307 3.72 -10.98 -14.05
CA PRO A 307 4.96 -11.01 -14.82
C PRO A 307 4.99 -9.98 -15.94
N GLN A 308 6.18 -9.46 -16.22
CA GLN A 308 6.36 -8.49 -17.30
C GLN A 308 5.79 -9.04 -18.64
N GLY A 309 5.03 -8.23 -19.33
CA GLY A 309 4.38 -8.58 -20.60
C GLY A 309 2.98 -9.17 -20.44
N THR A 310 2.52 -9.43 -19.21
CA THR A 310 1.13 -9.87 -18.97
C THR A 310 0.15 -8.74 -19.33
N LYS A 311 -0.78 -9.02 -20.25
CA LYS A 311 -1.83 -8.08 -20.63
C LYS A 311 -2.96 -8.10 -19.60
N VAL A 312 -3.11 -7.01 -18.84
CA VAL A 312 -4.18 -6.83 -17.84
C VAL A 312 -5.37 -6.12 -18.53
N ALA A 313 -6.32 -6.88 -19.02
CA ALA A 313 -7.51 -6.38 -19.72
C ALA A 313 -8.59 -7.47 -19.82
N GLU A 314 -9.83 -7.08 -20.15
CA GLU A 314 -10.95 -8.01 -20.37
C GLU A 314 -10.70 -9.00 -21.52
N ASP A 315 -9.90 -8.60 -22.51
CA ASP A 315 -9.45 -9.43 -23.61
C ASP A 315 -7.98 -9.90 -23.46
N GLY A 316 -7.42 -9.76 -22.23
CA GLY A 316 -6.03 -10.03 -21.90
C GLY A 316 -5.79 -11.40 -21.28
N ASP A 317 -4.59 -11.54 -20.73
CA ASP A 317 -4.15 -12.75 -20.02
C ASP A 317 -4.82 -12.89 -18.66
N VAL A 318 -4.96 -11.74 -17.96
CA VAL A 318 -5.62 -11.61 -16.67
C VAL A 318 -6.48 -10.36 -16.61
N PHE A 319 -7.55 -10.44 -15.82
CA PHE A 319 -8.37 -9.30 -15.45
C PHE A 319 -9.02 -9.54 -14.09
N ALA A 320 -9.78 -8.55 -13.56
CA ALA A 320 -10.48 -8.73 -12.31
C ALA A 320 -11.98 -8.43 -12.47
N PHE A 321 -12.79 -9.19 -11.73
CA PHE A 321 -14.18 -8.85 -11.52
C PHE A 321 -14.42 -8.41 -10.08
N TYR A 322 -15.50 -7.66 -9.85
CA TYR A 322 -15.90 -7.23 -8.52
C TYR A 322 -16.24 -8.45 -7.65
N PHE A 323 -15.69 -8.51 -6.45
CA PHE A 323 -15.98 -9.58 -5.48
C PHE A 323 -17.48 -9.54 -5.14
N PRO A 324 -18.25 -10.59 -5.44
CA PRO A 324 -19.72 -10.52 -5.44
C PRO A 324 -20.31 -10.15 -4.08
N ALA A 325 -21.39 -9.38 -4.11
CA ALA A 325 -22.16 -9.07 -2.91
C ALA A 325 -23.03 -10.28 -2.49
N ILE A 326 -23.34 -10.37 -1.20
CA ILE A 326 -24.34 -11.32 -0.68
C ILE A 326 -25.73 -10.77 -0.95
N ASP A 327 -25.93 -9.45 -0.69
CA ASP A 327 -27.13 -8.72 -1.09
C ASP A 327 -26.85 -7.93 -2.38
N PRO A 328 -27.38 -8.35 -3.55
CA PRO A 328 -27.11 -7.69 -4.83
C PRO A 328 -27.70 -6.29 -4.96
N SER A 329 -28.58 -5.85 -4.03
CA SER A 329 -29.07 -4.47 -4.00
C SER A 329 -28.02 -3.47 -3.53
N LYS A 330 -26.93 -3.94 -2.94
CA LYS A 330 -25.82 -3.15 -2.39
C LYS A 330 -24.52 -3.51 -3.09
N LYS A 331 -23.59 -2.55 -3.10
CA LYS A 331 -22.24 -2.76 -3.62
C LYS A 331 -21.20 -2.41 -2.55
N PRO A 332 -21.01 -3.29 -1.54
CA PRO A 332 -19.98 -3.08 -0.53
C PRO A 332 -18.60 -3.16 -1.16
N VAL A 333 -17.74 -2.18 -0.84
CA VAL A 333 -16.39 -2.05 -1.37
C VAL A 333 -15.42 -1.83 -0.23
N LEU A 334 -14.53 -2.79 -0.04
CA LEU A 334 -13.37 -2.62 0.81
C LEU A 334 -12.28 -1.91 0.00
N GLY A 335 -11.66 -0.90 0.58
CA GLY A 335 -10.55 -0.20 -0.04
C GLY A 335 -9.54 0.29 0.97
N ALA A 336 -8.42 0.77 0.49
CA ALA A 336 -7.35 1.34 1.29
C ALA A 336 -6.60 2.42 0.51
N GLY A 337 -5.57 2.96 1.11
CA GLY A 337 -4.67 3.92 0.47
C GLY A 337 -3.60 4.39 1.45
N GLU A 338 -2.55 4.95 0.93
CA GLU A 338 -1.46 5.49 1.71
C GLU A 338 -1.67 6.97 2.02
N PHE A 339 -1.17 7.39 3.18
CA PHE A 339 -1.13 8.78 3.60
C PHE A 339 0.31 9.26 3.72
N THR A 340 0.60 10.42 3.15
CA THR A 340 1.89 11.09 3.31
C THR A 340 1.91 11.79 4.66
N VAL A 341 2.74 11.35 5.61
CA VAL A 341 2.92 12.00 6.91
C VAL A 341 4.35 12.47 7.08
N THR A 342 4.59 13.52 7.86
CA THR A 342 5.91 14.12 8.05
C THR A 342 6.41 14.01 9.49
N PHE A 343 7.68 13.65 9.64
CA PHE A 343 8.41 13.65 10.92
C PHE A 343 9.29 14.89 11.09
N ALA A 344 9.54 15.62 10.00
CA ALA A 344 10.30 16.88 9.98
C ALA A 344 9.44 18.01 9.39
N ASP A 345 9.70 19.27 9.81
CA ASP A 345 8.96 20.42 9.34
C ASP A 345 9.81 21.43 8.57
N ARG A 346 10.88 20.96 7.93
CA ARG A 346 11.72 21.77 7.06
C ARG A 346 10.96 22.20 5.79
N PRO A 347 11.24 23.39 5.22
CA PRO A 347 10.52 23.91 4.05
C PRO A 347 10.45 22.95 2.87
N GLU A 348 11.55 22.25 2.56
CA GLU A 348 11.59 21.26 1.49
C GLU A 348 10.71 20.05 1.75
N VAL A 349 10.57 19.61 3.01
CA VAL A 349 9.70 18.49 3.41
C VAL A 349 8.23 18.88 3.24
N GLN A 350 7.87 20.07 3.70
CA GLN A 350 6.53 20.62 3.54
C GLN A 350 6.16 20.81 2.04
N ALA A 351 7.12 21.28 1.23
CA ALA A 351 6.94 21.44 -0.20
C ALA A 351 6.68 20.09 -0.90
N VAL A 352 7.47 19.05 -0.59
CA VAL A 352 7.28 17.71 -1.16
C VAL A 352 5.94 17.12 -0.71
N GLN A 353 5.55 17.22 0.57
CA GLN A 353 4.25 16.73 1.03
C GLN A 353 3.09 17.43 0.32
N ALA A 354 3.14 18.74 0.18
CA ALA A 354 2.11 19.50 -0.54
C ALA A 354 2.04 19.12 -2.02
N TYR A 355 3.20 18.91 -2.67
CA TYR A 355 3.26 18.43 -4.04
C TYR A 355 2.62 17.04 -4.19
N LEU A 356 2.94 16.10 -3.33
CA LEU A 356 2.36 14.74 -3.36
C LEU A 356 0.84 14.75 -3.19
N ALA A 357 0.27 15.75 -2.49
CA ALA A 357 -1.17 15.94 -2.36
C ALA A 357 -1.82 16.70 -3.54
N SER A 358 -1.05 17.15 -4.51
CA SER A 358 -1.52 18.03 -5.59
C SER A 358 -2.24 17.26 -6.71
N GLU A 359 -3.05 18.02 -7.45
CA GLU A 359 -3.64 17.58 -8.72
C GLU A 359 -2.55 17.16 -9.73
N HIS A 360 -1.45 17.91 -9.80
CA HIS A 360 -0.35 17.63 -10.73
C HIS A 360 0.26 16.26 -10.47
N HIS A 361 0.60 15.94 -9.21
CA HIS A 361 1.14 14.62 -8.87
C HIS A 361 0.13 13.50 -9.17
N ALA A 362 -1.14 13.67 -8.80
CA ALA A 362 -2.18 12.67 -9.06
C ALA A 362 -2.26 12.33 -10.56
N ASN A 363 -2.28 13.35 -11.41
CA ASN A 363 -2.34 13.17 -12.86
C ASN A 363 -1.04 12.61 -13.45
N SER A 364 0.12 13.06 -12.97
CA SER A 364 1.42 12.53 -13.41
C SER A 364 1.56 11.05 -13.08
N ARG A 365 1.11 10.63 -11.89
CA ARG A 365 1.18 9.23 -11.48
C ARG A 365 0.16 8.36 -12.22
N ALA A 366 -1.07 8.84 -12.43
CA ALA A 366 -2.11 8.10 -13.14
C ALA A 366 -1.74 7.78 -14.60
N LYS A 367 -1.04 8.68 -15.28
CA LYS A 367 -0.54 8.47 -16.67
C LYS A 367 0.39 7.26 -16.78
N LEU A 368 1.03 6.87 -15.70
CA LEU A 368 1.94 5.71 -15.67
C LEU A 368 1.19 4.38 -15.49
N GLY A 369 -0.11 4.43 -15.19
CA GLY A 369 -0.98 3.27 -15.02
C GLY A 369 -0.82 2.54 -13.68
N ASN A 370 -1.69 1.56 -13.47
CA ASN A 370 -1.74 0.70 -12.28
C ASN A 370 -1.81 1.48 -10.96
N TRP A 371 -2.59 2.57 -10.94
CA TRP A 371 -2.74 3.41 -9.78
C TRP A 371 -4.01 4.26 -9.85
N VAL A 372 -4.71 4.35 -8.75
CA VAL A 372 -5.91 5.14 -8.56
C VAL A 372 -5.68 6.14 -7.44
N SER A 373 -6.27 7.31 -7.55
CA SER A 373 -6.25 8.33 -6.50
C SER A 373 -7.65 8.76 -6.12
N ALA A 374 -7.84 9.06 -4.84
CA ALA A 374 -9.03 9.73 -4.32
C ALA A 374 -9.05 11.25 -4.61
N ASN A 375 -8.08 11.77 -5.36
CA ASN A 375 -7.99 13.17 -5.74
C ASN A 375 -9.17 13.55 -6.67
N LYS A 376 -10.00 14.50 -6.24
CA LYS A 376 -11.19 14.96 -6.98
C LYS A 376 -10.87 15.59 -8.32
N LYS A 377 -9.62 16.04 -8.51
CA LYS A 377 -9.14 16.69 -9.72
C LYS A 377 -8.30 15.76 -10.60
N LEU A 378 -8.35 14.47 -10.32
CA LEU A 378 -7.78 13.49 -11.23
C LEU A 378 -8.56 13.55 -12.55
N ASP A 379 -7.85 13.84 -13.63
CA ASP A 379 -8.40 13.79 -14.97
C ASP A 379 -8.53 12.31 -15.41
N LEU A 380 -9.77 11.85 -15.57
CA LEU A 380 -10.09 10.47 -15.92
C LEU A 380 -9.57 10.07 -17.31
N THR A 381 -9.22 11.02 -18.17
CA THR A 381 -8.55 10.73 -19.46
C THR A 381 -7.13 10.21 -19.26
N ASN A 382 -6.51 10.50 -18.10
CA ASN A 382 -5.20 9.96 -17.72
C ASN A 382 -5.27 8.53 -17.18
N VAL A 383 -6.48 8.05 -16.84
CA VAL A 383 -6.71 6.68 -16.33
C VAL A 383 -6.88 5.75 -17.52
N ALA A 384 -5.79 5.37 -18.16
CA ALA A 384 -5.82 4.56 -19.39
C ALA A 384 -5.92 3.04 -19.13
N ASN A 385 -5.43 2.57 -18.00
CA ASN A 385 -5.40 1.15 -17.64
C ASN A 385 -6.82 0.63 -17.36
N PRO A 386 -7.25 -0.51 -17.94
CA PRO A 386 -8.59 -1.05 -17.77
C PRO A 386 -8.98 -1.36 -16.32
N ILE A 387 -8.03 -1.82 -15.49
CA ILE A 387 -8.33 -2.12 -14.08
C ILE A 387 -8.50 -0.84 -13.26
N ASP A 388 -7.76 0.21 -13.58
CA ASP A 388 -7.90 1.51 -12.93
C ASP A 388 -9.24 2.15 -13.29
N LYS A 389 -9.67 2.05 -14.57
CA LYS A 389 -11.01 2.48 -15.00
C LYS A 389 -12.11 1.75 -14.24
N LYS A 390 -12.00 0.42 -14.17
CA LYS A 390 -12.96 -0.41 -13.41
C LYS A 390 -12.99 -0.03 -11.92
N SER A 391 -11.85 0.30 -11.33
CA SER A 391 -11.77 0.76 -9.94
C SER A 391 -12.51 2.08 -9.76
N VAL A 392 -12.32 3.04 -10.66
CA VAL A 392 -13.02 4.33 -10.63
C VAL A 392 -14.53 4.14 -10.83
N GLU A 393 -14.94 3.32 -11.79
CA GLU A 393 -16.36 2.99 -12.02
C GLU A 393 -17.02 2.41 -10.76
N ILE A 394 -16.33 1.49 -10.07
CA ILE A 394 -16.81 0.91 -8.82
C ILE A 394 -16.96 1.98 -7.74
N LEU A 395 -15.95 2.85 -7.57
CA LEU A 395 -15.96 3.89 -6.54
C LEU A 395 -17.00 4.99 -6.81
N GLN A 396 -17.35 5.21 -8.07
CA GLN A 396 -18.36 6.21 -8.49
C GLN A 396 -19.78 5.66 -8.63
N ASP A 397 -19.96 4.34 -8.53
CA ASP A 397 -21.29 3.73 -8.58
C ASP A 397 -22.12 4.18 -7.35
N THR A 398 -23.34 4.67 -7.59
CA THR A 398 -24.25 5.17 -6.54
C THR A 398 -24.67 4.10 -5.53
N LYS A 399 -24.52 2.81 -5.86
CA LYS A 399 -24.79 1.68 -4.98
C LYS A 399 -23.58 1.34 -4.09
N THR A 400 -22.43 1.95 -4.34
CA THR A 400 -21.20 1.64 -3.60
C THR A 400 -21.33 2.09 -2.14
N VAL A 401 -21.04 1.15 -1.25
CA VAL A 401 -20.87 1.37 0.18
C VAL A 401 -19.40 1.13 0.53
N PHE A 402 -18.62 2.19 0.46
CA PHE A 402 -17.19 2.12 0.71
C PHE A 402 -16.86 2.04 2.20
N ARG A 403 -15.92 1.15 2.57
CA ARG A 403 -15.24 1.16 3.87
C ARG A 403 -13.75 1.00 3.67
N PHE A 404 -13.00 1.77 4.47
CA PHE A 404 -11.56 1.61 4.55
C PHE A 404 -11.22 0.30 5.27
N ASP A 405 -10.09 -0.31 4.92
CA ASP A 405 -9.52 -1.49 5.56
C ASP A 405 -9.59 -1.40 7.09
N GLY A 406 -10.24 -2.36 7.72
CA GLY A 406 -10.49 -2.34 9.17
C GLY A 406 -9.23 -2.55 9.97
N SER A 407 -8.36 -3.47 9.54
CA SER A 407 -7.09 -3.73 10.22
C SER A 407 -6.18 -2.50 10.21
N ASP A 408 -6.21 -1.72 9.13
CA ASP A 408 -5.46 -0.47 9.00
C ASP A 408 -6.01 0.66 9.88
N LEU A 409 -7.32 0.64 10.18
CA LEU A 409 -7.99 1.61 11.06
C LEU A 409 -7.83 1.29 12.54
N MET A 410 -7.69 0.02 12.91
CA MET A 410 -7.57 -0.43 14.30
C MET A 410 -6.27 0.07 14.93
N PRO A 411 -6.18 0.14 16.27
CA PRO A 411 -4.91 0.36 16.93
C PRO A 411 -3.84 -0.59 16.39
N SER A 412 -2.64 -0.07 16.09
CA SER A 412 -1.60 -0.82 15.35
C SER A 412 -1.20 -2.14 16.02
N GLY A 413 -1.30 -2.23 17.37
CA GLY A 413 -1.05 -3.46 18.11
C GLY A 413 -2.11 -4.54 17.89
N VAL A 414 -3.31 -4.15 17.48
CA VAL A 414 -4.42 -5.06 17.12
C VAL A 414 -4.43 -5.31 15.63
N GLY A 415 -4.68 -4.31 14.80
CA GLY A 415 -4.86 -4.47 13.36
C GLY A 415 -3.62 -5.03 12.68
N ALA A 416 -2.51 -4.29 12.73
CA ALA A 416 -1.21 -4.70 12.18
C ALA A 416 -0.41 -5.63 13.11
N GLY A 417 -0.98 -6.03 14.24
CA GLY A 417 -0.36 -6.92 15.21
C GLY A 417 -1.09 -8.24 15.34
N SER A 418 -1.99 -8.31 16.34
CA SER A 418 -2.66 -9.56 16.72
C SER A 418 -3.61 -10.09 15.62
N PHE A 419 -4.23 -9.22 14.82
CA PHE A 419 -5.13 -9.65 13.76
C PHE A 419 -4.33 -10.31 12.63
N TRP A 420 -3.27 -9.68 12.11
CA TRP A 420 -2.39 -10.29 11.10
C TRP A 420 -1.82 -11.64 11.58
N LYS A 421 -1.28 -11.65 12.80
CA LYS A 421 -0.77 -12.88 13.41
C LYS A 421 -1.87 -13.94 13.58
N GLY A 422 -3.04 -13.53 14.05
CA GLY A 422 -4.19 -14.41 14.22
C GLY A 422 -4.60 -15.09 12.92
N MET A 423 -4.60 -14.36 11.80
CA MET A 423 -4.93 -14.93 10.48
C MET A 423 -3.90 -15.98 10.03
N THR A 424 -2.61 -15.74 10.29
CA THR A 424 -1.56 -16.72 10.01
C THR A 424 -1.77 -18.00 10.84
N ASP A 425 -2.05 -17.85 12.14
CA ASP A 425 -2.32 -18.97 13.04
C ASP A 425 -3.60 -19.74 12.63
N TRP A 426 -4.64 -18.99 12.19
CA TRP A 426 -5.92 -19.58 11.74
C TRP A 426 -5.76 -20.42 10.47
N ILE A 427 -5.03 -19.91 9.47
CA ILE A 427 -4.72 -20.65 8.22
C ILE A 427 -3.89 -21.89 8.53
N THR A 428 -2.96 -21.82 9.50
CA THR A 428 -2.08 -22.94 9.84
C THR A 428 -2.70 -23.97 10.80
N GLY A 429 -3.93 -23.72 11.30
CA GLY A 429 -4.72 -24.76 11.96
C GLY A 429 -5.44 -24.38 13.24
N LYS A 430 -5.25 -23.18 13.78
CA LYS A 430 -6.07 -22.72 14.92
C LYS A 430 -7.55 -22.65 14.52
N SER A 431 -8.42 -22.90 15.49
CA SER A 431 -9.86 -22.72 15.31
C SER A 431 -10.21 -21.22 15.19
N THR A 432 -11.34 -20.93 14.58
CA THR A 432 -11.87 -19.56 14.50
C THR A 432 -12.04 -18.96 15.88
N LYS A 433 -12.61 -19.71 16.81
CA LYS A 433 -12.83 -19.24 18.18
C LYS A 433 -11.51 -18.88 18.87
N GLU A 434 -10.53 -19.76 18.89
CA GLU A 434 -9.24 -19.51 19.54
C GLU A 434 -8.53 -18.29 18.93
N THR A 435 -8.65 -18.13 17.61
CA THR A 435 -8.05 -17.01 16.88
C THR A 435 -8.70 -15.68 17.26
N LEU A 436 -10.04 -15.62 17.22
CA LEU A 436 -10.75 -14.36 17.52
C LEU A 436 -10.67 -14.01 19.01
N ASP A 437 -10.68 -14.98 19.92
CA ASP A 437 -10.44 -14.75 21.34
C ASP A 437 -9.02 -14.21 21.61
N PHE A 438 -8.01 -14.69 20.88
CA PHE A 438 -6.65 -14.16 20.95
C PHE A 438 -6.59 -12.71 20.51
N ILE A 439 -7.25 -12.36 19.39
CA ILE A 439 -7.27 -10.98 18.90
C ILE A 439 -8.02 -10.08 19.88
N GLU A 440 -9.20 -10.52 20.37
CA GLU A 440 -9.99 -9.79 21.37
C GLU A 440 -9.14 -9.46 22.61
N SER A 441 -8.37 -10.43 23.10
CA SER A 441 -7.54 -10.24 24.30
C SER A 441 -6.45 -9.17 24.14
N SER A 442 -6.15 -8.73 22.93
CA SER A 442 -5.14 -7.72 22.65
C SER A 442 -5.69 -6.27 22.64
N TRP A 443 -7.00 -6.10 22.61
CA TRP A 443 -7.62 -4.79 22.82
C TRP A 443 -7.43 -4.38 24.28
N LYS A 444 -6.83 -3.20 24.49
CA LYS A 444 -6.54 -2.66 25.83
C LYS A 444 -7.22 -1.31 26.03
#